data_43e0f072c9b19893561a50a2df542081
#
_entry.id   43e0f072c9b19893561a50a2df542081
#
_cell.length_a   1.000
_cell.length_b   1.000
_cell.length_c   1.000
_cell.angle_alpha   90.00
_cell.angle_beta   90.00
_cell.angle_gamma   90.00
#
_symmetry.space_group_name_H-M   'P 1'
#
loop_
_entity.id
_entity.type
_entity.pdbx_description
1 polymer ?
#
loop_
_entity_poly.entity_id
_entity_poly.type
_entity_poly.pdbx_seq_one_letter_code
_entity_poly.pdbx_strand_id
1 'polypeptide(L)'
;MSIFIDNGTKLIVQGITGRDGSFHAKQMIEYGTQVVAGVTPGKGGQTFEGTVPIFDTVYDAVQATGANTSVIYVPPMFAADAMMEAAAAGVKLIVCITEGVPVLDMTKVYPYVKEHGARLIGPNCPGLITPGQSKVGIIPGRICMPGNVGVVSRSGTLTYEIVNQLTKAGIGQSSCVGIGGDPINGTNFIDCLAAFEADPQTKAIAMMGEIGGTDEQEAAAFIKAHMKKPVVGFIAGQTAPPGRRMGHAGAIISGSEGTAAEKIESFLAAGMGVAQRPVDFVDLIRARLA
;
A
#
# COMPACT_ATOMS: atom_id res chain seq x y z
N MET A 1 2.42 -2.24 -18.15
CA MET A 1 1.31 -2.65 -17.27
C MET A 1 1.77 -2.39 -15.85
N SER A 2 0.88 -2.45 -14.90
CA SER A 2 1.15 -2.12 -13.50
C SER A 2 0.14 -2.90 -12.65
N ILE A 3 0.37 -2.96 -11.33
CA ILE A 3 -0.62 -3.57 -10.44
C ILE A 3 -1.45 -2.46 -9.77
N PHE A 4 -2.77 -2.63 -9.75
CA PHE A 4 -3.81 -1.86 -9.06
C PHE A 4 -4.05 -0.43 -9.56
N ILE A 5 -3.03 0.35 -9.96
CA ILE A 5 -3.17 1.72 -10.50
C ILE A 5 -2.33 1.94 -11.75
N ASP A 6 -2.82 2.75 -12.67
CA ASP A 6 -2.17 3.12 -13.94
C ASP A 6 -2.62 4.51 -14.41
N ASN A 7 -2.36 4.83 -15.68
CA ASN A 7 -2.81 6.09 -16.29
C ASN A 7 -4.34 6.24 -16.40
N GLY A 8 -5.11 5.15 -16.26
CA GLY A 8 -6.58 5.16 -16.24
C GLY A 8 -7.17 5.39 -14.84
N THR A 9 -6.32 5.56 -13.83
CA THR A 9 -6.75 5.82 -12.44
C THR A 9 -7.40 7.20 -12.34
N LYS A 10 -8.70 7.25 -12.05
CA LYS A 10 -9.48 8.45 -11.75
C LYS A 10 -9.74 8.52 -10.26
N LEU A 11 -9.09 9.44 -9.59
CA LEU A 11 -8.98 9.48 -8.13
C LEU A 11 -9.95 10.47 -7.47
N ILE A 12 -10.68 10.00 -6.47
CA ILE A 12 -11.37 10.82 -5.46
C ILE A 12 -10.48 10.95 -4.23
N VAL A 13 -10.40 12.16 -3.65
CA VAL A 13 -9.74 12.40 -2.38
C VAL A 13 -10.77 12.72 -1.31
N GLN A 14 -11.02 11.77 -0.39
CA GLN A 14 -11.89 12.01 0.77
C GLN A 14 -11.11 12.76 1.86
N GLY A 15 -11.71 13.83 2.36
CA GLY A 15 -11.05 14.75 3.29
C GLY A 15 -10.13 15.76 2.58
N ILE A 16 -10.37 16.08 1.30
CA ILE A 16 -9.52 16.96 0.46
C ILE A 16 -9.32 18.36 1.06
N THR A 17 -10.26 18.86 1.85
CA THR A 17 -10.16 20.19 2.49
C THR A 17 -9.40 20.17 3.81
N GLY A 18 -9.07 18.98 4.34
CA GLY A 18 -8.22 18.81 5.51
C GLY A 18 -6.74 19.07 5.19
N ARG A 19 -5.94 19.34 6.23
CA ARG A 19 -4.51 19.66 6.07
C ARG A 19 -3.75 18.60 5.25
N ASP A 20 -3.87 17.33 5.64
CA ASP A 20 -3.13 16.25 5.00
C ASP A 20 -3.74 15.88 3.65
N GLY A 21 -5.09 15.86 3.54
CA GLY A 21 -5.79 15.64 2.29
C GLY A 21 -5.44 16.68 1.22
N SER A 22 -5.43 17.97 1.59
CA SER A 22 -5.08 19.05 0.66
C SER A 22 -3.61 18.99 0.22
N PHE A 23 -2.68 18.75 1.17
CA PHE A 23 -1.26 18.67 0.86
C PHE A 23 -0.96 17.51 -0.11
N HIS A 24 -1.47 16.32 0.21
CA HIS A 24 -1.20 15.15 -0.63
C HIS A 24 -1.99 15.15 -1.95
N ALA A 25 -3.17 15.78 -2.00
CA ALA A 25 -3.88 16.00 -3.26
C ALA A 25 -3.04 16.83 -4.25
N LYS A 26 -2.44 17.92 -3.79
CA LYS A 26 -1.50 18.71 -4.62
C LYS A 26 -0.34 17.86 -5.13
N GLN A 27 0.29 17.09 -4.24
CA GLN A 27 1.41 16.22 -4.61
C GLN A 27 1.02 15.11 -5.61
N MET A 28 -0.22 14.63 -5.57
CA MET A 28 -0.74 13.65 -6.54
C MET A 28 -1.02 14.33 -7.89
N ILE A 29 -1.61 15.52 -7.89
CA ILE A 29 -1.83 16.32 -9.11
C ILE A 29 -0.49 16.71 -9.78
N GLU A 30 0.47 17.20 -9.01
CA GLU A 30 1.82 17.54 -9.49
C GLU A 30 2.56 16.32 -10.07
N TYR A 31 2.29 15.13 -9.54
CA TYR A 31 2.83 13.87 -10.06
C TYR A 31 2.18 13.44 -11.38
N GLY A 32 1.04 13.99 -11.74
CA GLY A 32 0.27 13.64 -12.94
C GLY A 32 -0.87 12.67 -12.70
N THR A 33 -1.21 12.35 -11.44
CA THR A 33 -2.39 11.54 -11.12
C THR A 33 -3.68 12.31 -11.45
N GLN A 34 -4.63 11.68 -12.10
CA GLN A 34 -5.92 12.28 -12.42
C GLN A 34 -6.80 12.37 -11.15
N VAL A 35 -6.63 13.42 -10.35
CA VAL A 35 -7.52 13.74 -9.23
C VAL A 35 -8.76 14.41 -9.82
N VAL A 36 -9.85 13.67 -9.94
CA VAL A 36 -11.07 14.12 -10.63
C VAL A 36 -12.11 14.70 -9.69
N ALA A 37 -12.03 14.42 -8.39
CA ALA A 37 -12.95 14.96 -7.38
C ALA A 37 -12.32 14.98 -5.98
N GLY A 38 -12.81 15.88 -5.14
CA GLY A 38 -12.67 15.84 -3.70
C GLY A 38 -14.01 15.53 -3.04
N VAL A 39 -13.98 14.91 -1.86
CA VAL A 39 -15.19 14.72 -1.04
C VAL A 39 -14.93 15.27 0.35
N THR A 40 -15.81 16.16 0.78
CA THR A 40 -15.87 16.68 2.14
C THR A 40 -17.32 17.11 2.42
N PRO A 41 -18.04 16.44 3.34
CA PRO A 41 -19.42 16.80 3.68
C PRO A 41 -19.59 18.26 4.04
N GLY A 42 -20.62 18.92 3.48
CA GLY A 42 -20.91 20.35 3.68
C GLY A 42 -20.02 21.29 2.87
N LYS A 43 -19.19 20.78 1.94
CA LYS A 43 -18.32 21.57 1.04
C LYS A 43 -18.64 21.36 -0.44
N GLY A 44 -19.72 20.64 -0.75
CA GLY A 44 -20.19 20.43 -2.11
C GLY A 44 -20.39 21.73 -2.87
N GLY A 45 -20.06 21.73 -4.16
CA GLY A 45 -20.12 22.92 -5.03
C GLY A 45 -18.89 23.82 -4.96
N GLN A 46 -17.96 23.61 -4.04
CA GLN A 46 -16.66 24.30 -4.01
C GLN A 46 -15.66 23.61 -4.97
N THR A 47 -14.52 24.25 -5.18
CA THR A 47 -13.41 23.68 -5.95
C THR A 47 -12.11 23.68 -5.13
N PHE A 48 -11.31 22.64 -5.30
CA PHE A 48 -9.95 22.59 -4.77
C PHE A 48 -8.97 23.02 -5.86
N GLU A 49 -8.04 23.94 -5.53
CA GLU A 49 -7.06 24.54 -6.46
C GLU A 49 -7.72 25.08 -7.76
N GLY A 50 -8.96 25.55 -7.67
CA GLY A 50 -9.71 26.13 -8.78
C GLY A 50 -10.17 25.17 -9.88
N THR A 51 -9.79 23.90 -9.82
CA THR A 51 -10.02 22.92 -10.91
C THR A 51 -10.71 21.65 -10.48
N VAL A 52 -10.46 21.13 -9.27
CA VAL A 52 -11.02 19.87 -8.81
C VAL A 52 -12.33 20.12 -8.07
N PRO A 53 -13.49 19.63 -8.56
CA PRO A 53 -14.77 19.83 -7.91
C PRO A 53 -14.84 19.07 -6.57
N ILE A 54 -15.51 19.67 -5.57
CA ILE A 54 -15.75 19.03 -4.27
C ILE A 54 -17.24 18.64 -4.19
N PHE A 55 -17.48 17.44 -3.70
CA PHE A 55 -18.80 16.87 -3.49
C PHE A 55 -19.05 16.59 -2.01
N ASP A 56 -20.30 16.47 -1.62
CA ASP A 56 -20.68 16.10 -0.26
C ASP A 56 -20.60 14.59 -0.04
N THR A 57 -20.77 13.78 -1.11
CA THR A 57 -20.75 12.32 -1.05
C THR A 57 -19.84 11.70 -2.11
N VAL A 58 -19.34 10.49 -1.83
CA VAL A 58 -18.57 9.72 -2.82
C VAL A 58 -19.46 9.29 -3.98
N TYR A 59 -20.75 8.98 -3.71
CA TYR A 59 -21.70 8.59 -4.75
C TYR A 59 -21.83 9.70 -5.81
N ASP A 60 -22.09 10.94 -5.39
CA ASP A 60 -22.24 12.06 -6.33
C ASP A 60 -20.94 12.30 -7.11
N ALA A 61 -19.79 12.18 -6.44
CA ALA A 61 -18.50 12.32 -7.09
C ALA A 61 -18.26 11.25 -8.17
N VAL A 62 -18.62 9.98 -7.90
CA VAL A 62 -18.52 8.87 -8.87
C VAL A 62 -19.44 9.10 -10.05
N GLN A 63 -20.71 9.48 -9.80
CA GLN A 63 -21.69 9.73 -10.87
C GLN A 63 -21.24 10.88 -11.78
N ALA A 64 -20.68 11.94 -11.22
CA ALA A 64 -20.27 13.12 -11.99
C ALA A 64 -18.98 12.91 -12.79
N THR A 65 -18.04 12.08 -12.29
CA THR A 65 -16.66 12.04 -12.84
C THR A 65 -16.26 10.68 -13.42
N GLY A 66 -17.00 9.62 -13.10
CA GLY A 66 -16.63 8.25 -13.44
C GLY A 66 -15.36 7.78 -12.67
N ALA A 67 -15.14 8.27 -11.46
CA ALA A 67 -14.02 7.90 -10.63
C ALA A 67 -14.05 6.40 -10.29
N ASN A 68 -12.88 5.78 -10.27
CA ASN A 68 -12.70 4.35 -10.01
C ASN A 68 -11.85 4.05 -8.78
N THR A 69 -11.19 5.06 -8.21
CA THR A 69 -10.28 4.95 -7.09
C THR A 69 -10.58 6.03 -6.05
N SER A 70 -10.51 5.69 -4.76
CA SER A 70 -10.64 6.65 -3.66
C SER A 70 -9.45 6.55 -2.72
N VAL A 71 -8.91 7.70 -2.28
CA VAL A 71 -7.93 7.79 -1.18
C VAL A 71 -8.54 8.53 -0.01
N ILE A 72 -8.29 8.04 1.21
CA ILE A 72 -8.94 8.49 2.44
C ILE A 72 -7.93 9.11 3.40
N TYR A 73 -8.17 10.38 3.77
CA TYR A 73 -7.39 11.15 4.76
C TYR A 73 -8.26 11.67 5.91
N VAL A 74 -9.47 11.15 6.06
CA VAL A 74 -10.35 11.57 7.15
C VAL A 74 -9.83 11.08 8.51
N PRO A 75 -10.20 11.73 9.63
CA PRO A 75 -9.83 11.27 10.97
C PRO A 75 -10.27 9.83 11.26
N PRO A 76 -9.58 9.09 12.16
CA PRO A 76 -9.82 7.66 12.40
C PRO A 76 -11.28 7.28 12.69
N MET A 77 -11.99 8.13 13.45
CA MET A 77 -13.40 7.92 13.80
C MET A 77 -14.36 7.93 12.61
N PHE A 78 -13.96 8.48 11.46
CA PHE A 78 -14.78 8.55 10.23
C PHE A 78 -14.26 7.66 9.13
N ALA A 79 -13.10 7.01 9.32
CA ALA A 79 -12.43 6.25 8.26
C ALA A 79 -13.21 4.99 7.87
N ALA A 80 -13.85 4.33 8.83
CA ALA A 80 -14.68 3.15 8.56
C ALA A 80 -15.86 3.50 7.64
N ASP A 81 -16.60 4.57 7.96
CA ASP A 81 -17.72 5.05 7.14
C ASP A 81 -17.24 5.48 5.75
N ALA A 82 -16.10 6.18 5.66
CA ALA A 82 -15.52 6.61 4.40
C ALA A 82 -15.12 5.43 3.48
N MET A 83 -14.59 4.33 4.05
CA MET A 83 -14.28 3.12 3.30
C MET A 83 -15.56 2.42 2.79
N MET A 84 -16.57 2.31 3.66
CA MET A 84 -17.85 1.68 3.30
C MET A 84 -18.61 2.51 2.27
N GLU A 85 -18.64 3.84 2.41
CA GLU A 85 -19.26 4.75 1.44
C GLU A 85 -18.61 4.61 0.04
N ALA A 86 -17.27 4.55 -0.01
CA ALA A 86 -16.58 4.36 -1.28
C ALA A 86 -16.93 3.01 -1.94
N ALA A 87 -17.02 1.94 -1.16
CA ALA A 87 -17.41 0.63 -1.65
C ALA A 87 -18.86 0.64 -2.17
N ALA A 88 -19.80 1.21 -1.40
CA ALA A 88 -21.21 1.35 -1.78
C ALA A 88 -21.40 2.20 -3.04
N ALA A 89 -20.57 3.23 -3.24
CA ALA A 89 -20.58 4.06 -4.45
C ALA A 89 -19.99 3.35 -5.69
N GLY A 90 -19.49 2.12 -5.56
CA GLY A 90 -18.97 1.33 -6.69
C GLY A 90 -17.50 1.59 -7.03
N VAL A 91 -16.74 2.28 -6.16
CA VAL A 91 -15.29 2.47 -6.29
C VAL A 91 -14.61 1.11 -6.27
N LYS A 92 -13.66 0.88 -7.19
CA LYS A 92 -12.99 -0.41 -7.36
C LYS A 92 -11.73 -0.55 -6.50
N LEU A 93 -11.04 0.55 -6.24
CA LEU A 93 -9.87 0.59 -5.39
C LEU A 93 -10.02 1.67 -4.31
N ILE A 94 -9.91 1.27 -3.06
CA ILE A 94 -9.99 2.13 -1.89
C ILE A 94 -8.64 2.10 -1.18
N VAL A 95 -8.06 3.26 -0.90
CA VAL A 95 -6.76 3.39 -0.22
C VAL A 95 -6.97 4.21 1.05
N CYS A 96 -6.84 3.58 2.21
CA CYS A 96 -7.01 4.25 3.50
C CYS A 96 -5.65 4.56 4.12
N ILE A 97 -5.27 5.85 4.10
CA ILE A 97 -4.01 6.31 4.69
C ILE A 97 -4.11 6.41 6.21
N THR A 98 -5.29 6.71 6.70
CA THR A 98 -5.57 6.99 8.11
C THR A 98 -5.05 5.90 9.04
N GLU A 99 -4.26 6.29 10.03
CA GLU A 99 -3.81 5.49 11.16
C GLU A 99 -4.81 5.58 12.32
N GLY A 100 -4.89 4.53 13.14
CA GLY A 100 -5.70 4.51 14.36
C GLY A 100 -7.16 4.13 14.14
N VAL A 101 -7.50 3.53 13.02
CA VAL A 101 -8.84 2.94 12.79
C VAL A 101 -9.03 1.77 13.76
N PRO A 102 -10.13 1.74 14.54
CA PRO A 102 -10.36 0.66 15.48
C PRO A 102 -10.44 -0.71 14.80
N VAL A 103 -9.77 -1.72 15.37
CA VAL A 103 -9.79 -3.10 14.84
C VAL A 103 -11.21 -3.64 14.73
N LEU A 104 -12.08 -3.32 15.71
CA LEU A 104 -13.48 -3.73 15.69
C LEU A 104 -14.25 -3.16 14.49
N ASP A 105 -13.95 -1.95 14.06
CA ASP A 105 -14.56 -1.36 12.87
C ASP A 105 -14.08 -2.09 11.62
N MET A 106 -12.80 -2.45 11.56
CA MET A 106 -12.23 -3.20 10.43
C MET A 106 -12.83 -4.60 10.28
N THR A 107 -13.31 -5.24 11.36
CA THR A 107 -14.04 -6.52 11.26
C THR A 107 -15.36 -6.40 10.48
N LYS A 108 -15.92 -5.19 10.38
CA LYS A 108 -17.13 -4.88 9.60
C LYS A 108 -16.79 -4.36 8.21
N VAL A 109 -15.80 -3.46 8.12
CA VAL A 109 -15.37 -2.83 6.88
C VAL A 109 -14.83 -3.84 5.88
N TYR A 110 -13.95 -4.74 6.31
CA TYR A 110 -13.27 -5.67 5.42
C TYR A 110 -14.25 -6.57 4.63
N PRO A 111 -15.19 -7.31 5.26
CA PRO A 111 -16.16 -8.09 4.53
C PRO A 111 -17.08 -7.23 3.67
N TYR A 112 -17.50 -6.07 4.17
CA TYR A 112 -18.38 -5.16 3.41
C TYR A 112 -17.73 -4.69 2.09
N VAL A 113 -16.49 -4.23 2.15
CA VAL A 113 -15.73 -3.80 0.96
C VAL A 113 -15.58 -4.95 -0.04
N LYS A 114 -15.28 -6.15 0.47
CA LYS A 114 -15.13 -7.35 -0.36
C LYS A 114 -16.45 -7.77 -1.03
N GLU A 115 -17.56 -7.72 -0.34
CA GLU A 115 -18.89 -8.01 -0.87
C GLU A 115 -19.29 -7.03 -2.00
N HIS A 116 -18.83 -5.77 -1.94
CA HIS A 116 -19.04 -4.79 -3.00
C HIS A 116 -18.05 -4.93 -4.18
N GLY A 117 -17.18 -5.93 -4.15
CA GLY A 117 -16.21 -6.20 -5.21
C GLY A 117 -15.12 -5.13 -5.33
N ALA A 118 -14.85 -4.41 -4.26
CA ALA A 118 -13.78 -3.43 -4.17
C ALA A 118 -12.52 -4.04 -3.51
N ARG A 119 -11.35 -3.50 -3.85
CA ARG A 119 -10.09 -3.76 -3.17
C ARG A 119 -9.81 -2.65 -2.18
N LEU A 120 -9.44 -3.00 -0.97
CA LEU A 120 -8.97 -2.06 0.05
C LEU A 120 -7.46 -2.23 0.26
N ILE A 121 -6.70 -1.13 0.26
CA ILE A 121 -5.31 -1.05 0.70
C ILE A 121 -5.25 -0.21 1.98
N GLY A 122 -4.59 -0.72 3.01
CA GLY A 122 -4.63 -0.16 4.35
C GLY A 122 -5.75 -0.77 5.21
N PRO A 123 -6.14 -0.13 6.32
CA PRO A 123 -5.72 1.21 6.79
C PRO A 123 -4.24 1.30 7.22
N ASN A 124 -3.85 2.50 7.70
CA ASN A 124 -2.50 2.78 8.18
C ASN A 124 -1.41 2.41 7.15
N CYS A 125 -1.55 2.93 5.94
CA CYS A 125 -0.65 2.61 4.83
C CYS A 125 -0.14 3.89 4.13
N PRO A 126 1.00 3.84 3.43
CA PRO A 126 1.48 4.96 2.64
C PRO A 126 0.80 5.05 1.25
N GLY A 127 -0.08 4.10 0.93
CA GLY A 127 -0.68 3.98 -0.40
C GLY A 127 0.24 3.28 -1.40
N LEU A 128 0.11 3.64 -2.67
CA LEU A 128 0.83 2.99 -3.76
C LEU A 128 1.23 3.98 -4.85
N ILE A 129 2.22 3.58 -5.65
CA ILE A 129 2.71 4.33 -6.80
C ILE A 129 3.14 3.38 -7.91
N THR A 130 2.72 3.68 -9.13
CA THR A 130 3.29 3.11 -10.36
C THR A 130 4.13 4.21 -11.01
N PRO A 131 5.47 4.10 -10.93
CA PRO A 131 6.35 5.18 -11.38
C PRO A 131 6.13 5.55 -12.84
N GLY A 132 6.00 6.85 -13.11
CA GLY A 132 5.72 7.40 -14.44
C GLY A 132 4.25 7.30 -14.89
N GLN A 133 3.35 6.77 -14.07
CA GLN A 133 1.93 6.63 -14.40
C GLN A 133 1.01 7.29 -13.38
N SER A 134 0.94 6.77 -12.16
CA SER A 134 0.01 7.26 -11.14
C SER A 134 0.55 7.06 -9.72
N LYS A 135 0.14 7.96 -8.83
CA LYS A 135 0.44 7.92 -7.41
C LYS A 135 -0.86 8.11 -6.63
N VAL A 136 -1.14 7.21 -5.69
CA VAL A 136 -2.29 7.29 -4.78
C VAL A 136 -1.80 7.13 -3.34
N GLY A 137 -1.78 8.23 -2.60
CA GLY A 137 -1.29 8.25 -1.22
C GLY A 137 -0.07 9.15 -1.02
N ILE A 138 0.79 8.77 -0.07
CA ILE A 138 1.85 9.63 0.47
C ILE A 138 3.27 9.26 0.05
N ILE A 139 3.47 8.18 -0.73
CA ILE A 139 4.80 7.79 -1.22
C ILE A 139 5.39 8.94 -2.05
N PRO A 140 6.60 9.45 -1.73
CA PRO A 140 7.18 10.58 -2.47
C PRO A 140 7.59 10.18 -3.89
N GLY A 141 7.00 10.81 -4.93
CA GLY A 141 7.31 10.47 -6.33
C GLY A 141 8.78 10.64 -6.70
N ARG A 142 9.50 11.59 -6.06
CA ARG A 142 10.91 11.87 -6.33
C ARG A 142 11.89 10.74 -5.99
N ILE A 143 11.48 9.78 -5.13
CA ILE A 143 12.33 8.62 -4.79
C ILE A 143 12.10 7.43 -5.71
N CYS A 144 11.11 7.49 -6.59
CA CYS A 144 10.71 6.41 -7.47
C CYS A 144 11.19 6.66 -8.90
N MET A 145 11.49 5.59 -9.61
CA MET A 145 11.88 5.61 -11.02
C MET A 145 11.19 4.47 -11.75
N PRO A 146 10.66 4.67 -12.97
CA PRO A 146 10.11 3.56 -13.77
C PRO A 146 11.12 2.42 -13.99
N GLY A 147 10.67 1.17 -13.82
CA GLY A 147 11.52 0.00 -13.97
C GLY A 147 10.74 -1.30 -13.81
N ASN A 148 11.39 -2.34 -13.28
CA ASN A 148 10.88 -3.69 -13.29
C ASN A 148 10.90 -4.41 -11.94
N VAL A 149 11.13 -3.70 -10.83
CA VAL A 149 11.09 -4.27 -9.48
C VAL A 149 9.75 -3.95 -8.82
N GLY A 150 8.98 -4.97 -8.46
CA GLY A 150 7.81 -4.83 -7.60
C GLY A 150 8.24 -4.59 -6.15
N VAL A 151 7.54 -3.71 -5.43
CA VAL A 151 7.84 -3.43 -4.02
C VAL A 151 6.57 -3.56 -3.20
N VAL A 152 6.60 -4.38 -2.14
CA VAL A 152 5.51 -4.51 -1.18
C VAL A 152 6.03 -4.44 0.25
N SER A 153 5.35 -3.66 1.12
CA SER A 153 5.79 -3.44 2.49
C SER A 153 4.63 -3.16 3.44
N ARG A 154 4.76 -3.60 4.68
CA ARG A 154 3.90 -3.14 5.78
C ARG A 154 4.25 -1.72 6.23
N SER A 155 5.51 -1.34 6.12
CA SER A 155 6.05 -0.08 6.64
C SER A 155 6.21 0.98 5.55
N GLY A 156 5.65 2.17 5.76
CA GLY A 156 5.89 3.33 4.89
C GLY A 156 7.36 3.74 4.88
N THR A 157 8.00 3.83 6.04
CA THR A 157 9.40 4.24 6.18
C THR A 157 10.36 3.29 5.46
N LEU A 158 10.18 1.97 5.63
CA LEU A 158 11.00 0.98 4.91
C LEU A 158 10.74 1.01 3.41
N THR A 159 9.50 1.25 2.98
CA THR A 159 9.19 1.46 1.56
C THR A 159 10.04 2.61 1.00
N TYR A 160 10.05 3.76 1.67
CA TYR A 160 10.79 4.93 1.19
C TYR A 160 12.29 4.67 1.15
N GLU A 161 12.85 4.06 2.17
CA GLU A 161 14.28 3.75 2.28
C GLU A 161 14.72 2.83 1.14
N ILE A 162 14.05 1.71 0.94
CA ILE A 162 14.45 0.70 -0.04
C ILE A 162 14.22 1.20 -1.47
N VAL A 163 13.09 1.83 -1.75
CA VAL A 163 12.80 2.43 -3.06
C VAL A 163 13.84 3.48 -3.42
N ASN A 164 14.21 4.36 -2.47
CA ASN A 164 15.23 5.37 -2.69
C ASN A 164 16.62 4.77 -2.97
N GLN A 165 17.00 3.70 -2.25
CA GLN A 165 18.27 3.00 -2.48
C GLN A 165 18.30 2.31 -3.85
N LEU A 166 17.24 1.60 -4.23
CA LEU A 166 17.11 0.97 -5.54
C LEU A 166 17.21 2.02 -6.65
N THR A 167 16.46 3.12 -6.54
CA THR A 167 16.46 4.22 -7.50
C THR A 167 17.84 4.86 -7.67
N LYS A 168 18.56 5.14 -6.56
CA LYS A 168 19.94 5.65 -6.58
C LYS A 168 20.93 4.68 -7.24
N ALA A 169 20.65 3.38 -7.17
CA ALA A 169 21.44 2.34 -7.82
C ALA A 169 21.04 2.08 -9.29
N GLY A 170 20.12 2.88 -9.85
CA GLY A 170 19.60 2.73 -11.22
C GLY A 170 18.60 1.59 -11.40
N ILE A 171 18.03 1.06 -10.32
CA ILE A 171 17.06 -0.03 -10.31
C ILE A 171 15.66 0.57 -10.09
N GLY A 172 14.89 0.65 -11.17
CA GLY A 172 13.54 1.23 -11.14
C GLY A 172 12.47 0.24 -10.71
N GLN A 173 11.28 0.79 -10.37
CA GLN A 173 10.18 0.01 -9.85
C GLN A 173 9.03 -0.11 -10.88
N SER A 174 8.40 -1.29 -10.93
CA SER A 174 7.16 -1.49 -11.69
C SER A 174 5.95 -0.92 -10.94
N SER A 175 5.83 -1.23 -9.67
CA SER A 175 4.88 -0.63 -8.73
C SER A 175 5.40 -0.78 -7.30
N CYS A 176 5.06 0.18 -6.44
CA CYS A 176 5.32 0.11 -5.01
C CYS A 176 3.99 0.15 -4.26
N VAL A 177 3.76 -0.82 -3.37
CA VAL A 177 2.53 -0.93 -2.57
C VAL A 177 2.90 -1.01 -1.10
N GLY A 178 2.40 -0.04 -0.32
CA GLY A 178 2.40 -0.14 1.13
C GLY A 178 1.06 -0.69 1.60
N ILE A 179 1.06 -1.87 2.20
CA ILE A 179 -0.18 -2.55 2.61
C ILE A 179 -0.68 -2.14 3.99
N GLY A 180 0.18 -1.51 4.81
CA GLY A 180 -0.14 -1.07 6.17
C GLY A 180 0.29 -2.05 7.26
N GLY A 181 0.41 -1.52 8.48
CA GLY A 181 0.89 -2.24 9.67
C GLY A 181 -0.21 -2.60 10.68
N ASP A 182 -1.48 -2.44 10.34
CA ASP A 182 -2.59 -2.78 11.21
C ASP A 182 -2.90 -4.29 11.19
N PRO A 183 -3.52 -4.85 12.25
CA PRO A 183 -3.83 -6.28 12.33
C PRO A 183 -4.81 -6.77 11.27
N ILE A 184 -5.74 -5.91 10.82
CA ILE A 184 -6.70 -6.22 9.75
C ILE A 184 -6.48 -5.23 8.61
N ASN A 185 -5.83 -5.72 7.57
CA ASN A 185 -5.59 -4.99 6.32
C ASN A 185 -6.52 -5.48 5.21
N GLY A 186 -6.90 -4.60 4.30
CA GLY A 186 -7.74 -4.95 3.15
C GLY A 186 -7.01 -5.76 2.09
N THR A 187 -5.69 -5.59 1.97
CA THR A 187 -4.80 -6.27 1.01
C THR A 187 -3.58 -6.79 1.76
N ASN A 188 -3.21 -8.05 1.54
CA ASN A 188 -2.07 -8.70 2.17
C ASN A 188 -0.89 -8.91 1.20
N PHE A 189 0.18 -9.55 1.66
CA PHE A 189 1.35 -9.87 0.83
C PHE A 189 0.97 -10.78 -0.35
N ILE A 190 0.16 -11.80 -0.14
CA ILE A 190 -0.21 -12.78 -1.17
C ILE A 190 -0.96 -12.10 -2.31
N ASP A 191 -1.88 -11.18 -2.01
CA ASP A 191 -2.59 -10.40 -3.02
C ASP A 191 -1.63 -9.61 -3.93
N CYS A 192 -0.63 -8.96 -3.33
CA CYS A 192 0.37 -8.19 -4.06
C CYS A 192 1.33 -9.10 -4.86
N LEU A 193 1.77 -10.19 -4.25
CA LEU A 193 2.67 -11.17 -4.87
C LEU A 193 2.03 -11.84 -6.08
N ALA A 194 0.76 -12.25 -5.97
CA ALA A 194 0.00 -12.81 -7.10
C ALA A 194 -0.13 -11.79 -8.25
N ALA A 195 -0.41 -10.53 -7.92
CA ALA A 195 -0.50 -9.47 -8.91
C ALA A 195 0.87 -9.19 -9.58
N PHE A 196 1.97 -9.17 -8.82
CA PHE A 196 3.32 -9.02 -9.37
C PHE A 196 3.74 -10.22 -10.22
N GLU A 197 3.38 -11.45 -9.84
CA GLU A 197 3.67 -12.65 -10.65
C GLU A 197 2.97 -12.57 -12.01
N ALA A 198 1.74 -12.08 -12.05
CA ALA A 198 0.97 -11.90 -13.27
C ALA A 198 1.43 -10.70 -14.13
N ASP A 199 2.09 -9.69 -13.55
CA ASP A 199 2.51 -8.49 -14.27
C ASP A 199 3.77 -8.73 -15.12
N PRO A 200 3.72 -8.66 -16.46
CA PRO A 200 4.87 -8.92 -17.32
C PRO A 200 6.01 -7.91 -17.18
N GLN A 201 5.74 -6.71 -16.63
CA GLN A 201 6.75 -5.69 -16.37
C GLN A 201 7.62 -6.05 -15.17
N THR A 202 7.04 -6.66 -14.14
CA THR A 202 7.75 -7.04 -12.91
C THR A 202 8.67 -8.24 -13.17
N LYS A 203 9.96 -8.12 -12.84
CA LYS A 203 10.98 -9.16 -13.00
C LYS A 203 11.54 -9.69 -11.68
N ALA A 204 11.51 -8.87 -10.63
CA ALA A 204 11.89 -9.24 -9.27
C ALA A 204 11.03 -8.48 -8.27
N ILE A 205 10.94 -8.97 -7.04
CA ILE A 205 10.13 -8.34 -6.00
C ILE A 205 10.97 -8.10 -4.74
N ALA A 206 10.83 -6.90 -4.16
CA ALA A 206 11.30 -6.55 -2.83
C ALA A 206 10.12 -6.58 -1.85
N MET A 207 10.21 -7.43 -0.82
CA MET A 207 9.17 -7.64 0.19
C MET A 207 9.71 -7.28 1.57
N MET A 208 9.06 -6.33 2.26
CA MET A 208 9.43 -5.90 3.60
C MET A 208 8.31 -6.22 4.59
N GLY A 209 8.61 -7.17 5.48
CA GLY A 209 7.77 -7.55 6.60
C GLY A 209 8.33 -7.06 7.93
N GLU A 210 7.67 -7.48 8.98
CA GLU A 210 8.03 -7.15 10.37
C GLU A 210 7.67 -8.29 11.31
N ILE A 211 8.06 -8.18 12.57
CA ILE A 211 7.65 -9.13 13.62
C ILE A 211 6.14 -9.09 13.86
N GLY A 212 5.61 -10.17 14.41
CA GLY A 212 4.20 -10.33 14.73
C GLY A 212 3.36 -10.91 13.60
N GLY A 213 2.34 -11.69 13.95
CA GLY A 213 1.51 -12.42 13.00
C GLY A 213 2.25 -13.46 12.17
N THR A 214 1.57 -14.03 11.18
CA THR A 214 2.06 -15.13 10.33
C THR A 214 2.06 -14.80 8.83
N ASP A 215 1.65 -13.60 8.44
CA ASP A 215 1.46 -13.21 7.03
C ASP A 215 2.72 -13.40 6.16
N GLU A 216 3.91 -13.18 6.74
CA GLU A 216 5.17 -13.35 6.02
C GLU A 216 5.52 -14.83 5.79
N GLN A 217 5.18 -15.72 6.74
CA GLN A 217 5.33 -17.17 6.57
C GLN A 217 4.33 -17.70 5.53
N GLU A 218 3.09 -17.22 5.55
CA GLU A 218 2.07 -17.54 4.55
C GLU A 218 2.49 -17.05 3.15
N ALA A 219 3.04 -15.84 3.07
CA ALA A 219 3.62 -15.30 1.84
C ALA A 219 4.80 -16.15 1.33
N ALA A 220 5.69 -16.62 2.23
CA ALA A 220 6.80 -17.51 1.87
C ALA A 220 6.30 -18.85 1.30
N ALA A 221 5.27 -19.43 1.92
CA ALA A 221 4.63 -20.66 1.41
C ALA A 221 4.02 -20.43 0.03
N PHE A 222 3.33 -19.31 -0.19
CA PHE A 222 2.77 -18.93 -1.49
C PHE A 222 3.87 -18.75 -2.54
N ILE A 223 4.96 -18.05 -2.22
CA ILE A 223 6.11 -17.84 -3.12
C ILE A 223 6.67 -19.20 -3.57
N LYS A 224 6.93 -20.11 -2.62
CA LYS A 224 7.46 -21.44 -2.91
C LYS A 224 6.57 -22.26 -3.83
N ALA A 225 5.26 -22.15 -3.66
CA ALA A 225 4.28 -22.97 -4.39
C ALA A 225 3.89 -22.38 -5.75
N HIS A 226 3.86 -21.06 -5.91
CA HIS A 226 3.16 -20.41 -7.02
C HIS A 226 3.99 -19.40 -7.81
N MET A 227 5.16 -18.96 -7.32
CA MET A 227 5.92 -17.91 -7.99
C MET A 227 7.16 -18.46 -8.72
N LYS A 228 7.44 -17.85 -9.87
CA LYS A 228 8.66 -18.06 -10.66
C LYS A 228 9.59 -16.84 -10.56
N LYS A 229 9.03 -15.67 -10.29
CA LYS A 229 9.79 -14.44 -10.16
C LYS A 229 10.54 -14.42 -8.84
N PRO A 230 11.82 -14.02 -8.84
CA PRO A 230 12.61 -13.99 -7.61
C PRO A 230 12.10 -12.93 -6.64
N VAL A 231 12.10 -13.29 -5.36
CA VAL A 231 11.73 -12.40 -4.26
C VAL A 231 12.90 -12.23 -3.31
N VAL A 232 13.15 -11.00 -2.90
CA VAL A 232 14.08 -10.65 -1.82
C VAL A 232 13.26 -10.11 -0.66
N GLY A 233 13.45 -10.68 0.53
CA GLY A 233 12.73 -10.33 1.74
C GLY A 233 13.61 -9.68 2.80
N PHE A 234 12.99 -8.86 3.64
CA PHE A 234 13.57 -8.28 4.86
C PHE A 234 12.54 -8.31 5.98
N ILE A 235 12.96 -8.60 7.21
CA ILE A 235 12.10 -8.55 8.39
C ILE A 235 12.63 -7.50 9.35
N ALA A 236 11.77 -6.50 9.64
CA ALA A 236 12.04 -5.49 10.65
C ALA A 236 11.80 -6.02 12.08
N GLY A 237 12.47 -5.42 13.06
CA GLY A 237 12.28 -5.77 14.47
C GLY A 237 13.12 -6.96 14.94
N GLN A 238 14.24 -7.30 14.29
CA GLN A 238 15.08 -8.44 14.64
C GLN A 238 15.62 -8.40 16.08
N THR A 239 15.71 -7.22 16.70
CA THR A 239 16.16 -7.01 18.09
C THR A 239 15.01 -6.68 19.04
N ALA A 240 13.77 -6.82 18.60
CA ALA A 240 12.61 -6.47 19.42
C ALA A 240 12.42 -7.45 20.58
N PRO A 241 12.21 -6.97 21.82
CA PRO A 241 11.92 -7.85 22.95
C PRO A 241 10.51 -8.44 22.83
N PRO A 242 10.30 -9.70 23.25
CA PRO A 242 8.97 -10.32 23.28
C PRO A 242 7.97 -9.51 24.10
N GLY A 243 6.70 -9.53 23.70
CA GLY A 243 5.58 -8.89 24.41
C GLY A 243 5.56 -7.36 24.33
N ARG A 244 6.48 -6.74 23.59
CA ARG A 244 6.50 -5.28 23.39
C ARG A 244 6.09 -4.92 21.97
N ARG A 245 5.10 -4.02 21.85
CA ARG A 245 4.68 -3.45 20.57
C ARG A 245 5.76 -2.52 20.01
N MET A 246 6.12 -2.73 18.75
CA MET A 246 7.22 -2.01 18.06
C MET A 246 6.69 -1.14 16.91
N GLY A 247 6.07 -0.01 17.25
CA GLY A 247 5.51 0.93 16.27
C GLY A 247 4.11 0.52 15.82
N HIS A 248 3.98 -0.31 14.82
CA HIS A 248 2.71 -0.78 14.28
C HIS A 248 1.90 -1.61 15.28
N ALA A 249 0.57 -1.56 15.16
CA ALA A 249 -0.32 -2.30 16.06
C ALA A 249 -0.15 -3.82 15.92
N GLY A 250 0.19 -4.32 14.72
CA GLY A 250 0.48 -5.73 14.46
C GLY A 250 1.91 -6.17 14.80
N ALA A 251 2.84 -5.23 15.03
CA ALA A 251 4.26 -5.52 15.28
C ALA A 251 4.53 -5.87 16.76
N ILE A 252 4.03 -7.00 17.19
CA ILE A 252 4.20 -7.55 18.55
C ILE A 252 4.44 -9.06 18.48
N ILE A 253 5.49 -9.54 19.16
CA ILE A 253 5.73 -10.98 19.34
C ILE A 253 4.84 -11.46 20.49
N SER A 254 3.85 -12.31 20.18
CA SER A 254 2.93 -12.90 21.16
C SER A 254 3.34 -14.35 21.42
N GLY A 255 3.82 -14.62 22.63
CA GLY A 255 4.34 -15.94 22.98
C GLY A 255 5.66 -16.26 22.24
N SER A 256 5.68 -17.40 21.55
CA SER A 256 6.84 -17.87 20.76
C SER A 256 6.70 -17.66 19.27
N GLU A 257 5.56 -17.13 18.79
CA GLU A 257 5.24 -17.04 17.36
C GLU A 257 5.46 -15.62 16.82
N GLY A 258 5.76 -15.52 15.51
CA GLY A 258 5.90 -14.24 14.81
C GLY A 258 7.23 -13.54 15.07
N THR A 259 8.26 -14.28 15.45
CA THR A 259 9.62 -13.74 15.61
C THR A 259 10.26 -13.47 14.26
N ALA A 260 11.22 -12.55 14.23
CA ALA A 260 11.99 -12.29 13.01
C ALA A 260 12.77 -13.54 12.55
N ALA A 261 13.29 -14.34 13.49
CA ALA A 261 14.05 -15.54 13.17
C ALA A 261 13.22 -16.58 12.43
N GLU A 262 12.00 -16.89 12.91
CA GLU A 262 11.09 -17.82 12.26
C GLU A 262 10.68 -17.37 10.85
N LYS A 263 10.43 -16.07 10.68
CA LYS A 263 10.07 -15.50 9.37
C LYS A 263 11.24 -15.56 8.39
N ILE A 264 12.46 -15.26 8.85
CA ILE A 264 13.68 -15.37 8.05
C ILE A 264 13.93 -16.83 7.65
N GLU A 265 13.76 -17.79 8.55
CA GLU A 265 13.85 -19.21 8.24
C GLU A 265 12.84 -19.62 7.16
N SER A 266 11.60 -19.16 7.27
CA SER A 266 10.54 -19.41 6.28
C SER A 266 10.91 -18.83 4.90
N PHE A 267 11.50 -17.64 4.85
CA PHE A 267 11.99 -17.02 3.61
C PHE A 267 13.09 -17.85 2.95
N LEU A 268 14.07 -18.29 3.73
CA LEU A 268 15.16 -19.13 3.25
C LEU A 268 14.64 -20.49 2.74
N ALA A 269 13.70 -21.11 3.46
CA ALA A 269 13.07 -22.36 3.06
C ALA A 269 12.22 -22.24 1.78
N ALA A 270 11.77 -21.04 1.46
CA ALA A 270 11.07 -20.71 0.21
C ALA A 270 12.01 -20.34 -0.95
N GLY A 271 13.34 -20.34 -0.75
CA GLY A 271 14.32 -19.97 -1.77
C GLY A 271 14.43 -18.45 -2.02
N MET A 272 13.88 -17.64 -1.13
CA MET A 272 13.98 -16.19 -1.22
C MET A 272 15.40 -15.71 -0.91
N GLY A 273 15.77 -14.57 -1.48
CA GLY A 273 16.91 -13.80 -0.95
C GLY A 273 16.53 -13.10 0.36
N VAL A 274 17.42 -13.10 1.34
CA VAL A 274 17.17 -12.44 2.62
C VAL A 274 18.18 -11.33 2.83
N ALA A 275 17.68 -10.09 2.90
CA ALA A 275 18.47 -8.92 3.27
C ALA A 275 18.60 -8.87 4.80
N GLN A 276 19.80 -8.68 5.30
CA GLN A 276 20.07 -8.48 6.73
C GLN A 276 19.88 -7.00 7.12
N ARG A 277 20.14 -6.10 6.19
CA ARG A 277 20.00 -4.64 6.32
C ARG A 277 19.29 -4.11 5.07
N PRO A 278 18.57 -2.98 5.15
CA PRO A 278 17.93 -2.36 4.00
C PRO A 278 18.87 -2.14 2.80
N VAL A 279 20.13 -1.80 3.03
CA VAL A 279 21.10 -1.56 1.95
C VAL A 279 21.43 -2.82 1.13
N ASP A 280 21.27 -4.00 1.69
CA ASP A 280 21.59 -5.27 1.03
C ASP A 280 20.61 -5.58 -0.13
N PHE A 281 19.44 -4.91 -0.18
CA PHE A 281 18.46 -5.09 -1.27
C PHE A 281 19.04 -4.79 -2.65
N VAL A 282 19.90 -3.78 -2.77
CA VAL A 282 20.48 -3.36 -4.05
C VAL A 282 21.24 -4.51 -4.71
N ASP A 283 22.15 -5.13 -3.97
CA ASP A 283 23.00 -6.21 -4.50
C ASP A 283 22.18 -7.50 -4.71
N LEU A 284 21.30 -7.81 -3.76
CA LEU A 284 20.44 -9.00 -3.85
C LEU A 284 19.45 -8.93 -5.02
N ILE A 285 18.85 -7.79 -5.29
CA ILE A 285 17.96 -7.59 -6.44
C ILE A 285 18.74 -7.59 -7.73
N ARG A 286 19.91 -6.88 -7.79
CA ARG A 286 20.76 -6.85 -8.99
C ARG A 286 21.18 -8.25 -9.41
N ALA A 287 21.60 -9.10 -8.47
CA ALA A 287 21.97 -10.48 -8.74
C ALA A 287 20.81 -11.35 -9.28
N ARG A 288 19.57 -10.94 -9.08
CA ARG A 288 18.37 -11.65 -9.54
C ARG A 288 17.78 -11.11 -10.82
N LEU A 289 18.20 -9.92 -11.23
CA LEU A 289 17.85 -9.32 -12.52
C LEU A 289 18.84 -9.68 -13.64
N ALA A 290 20.03 -10.16 -13.28
CA ALA A 290 21.05 -10.65 -14.21
C ALA A 290 20.69 -12.03 -14.76
#